data_87084e767d6acce2c2b765006faa4f14
#
_entry.id   87084e767d6acce2c2b765006faa4f14
#
_cell.length_a   1.000
_cell.length_b   1.000
_cell.length_c   1.000
_cell.angle_alpha   90.00
_cell.angle_beta   90.00
_cell.angle_gamma   90.00
#
_symmetry.space_group_name_H-M   'P 1'
#
loop_
_entity.id
_entity.type
_entity.pdbx_description
1 polymer ?
#
loop_
_entity_poly.entity_id
_entity_poly.type
_entity_poly.pdbx_seq_one_letter_code
_entity_poly.pdbx_strand_id
1 'polypeptide(L)'
;MMDTEGKILIGEDGLIKLAADGHGGIYESLVKNGMTKKMREMGVEWVFIGGVDNCLVKMVDPVLMGVAIDKQVTVACKSVVKANPKEKVGVFCKRNGKPNVIEYTEITDEMAESTDENGELLYGESHILCNLFSVGAIERMGANPLPYHVAYKKAKYI
;
A
#
# COMPACT_ATOMS: atom_id res chain seq x y z
N MET A 1 -4.48 -17.99 -9.78
CA MET A 1 -4.98 -17.04 -10.79
C MET A 1 -6.20 -17.66 -11.49
N MET A 2 -7.06 -16.81 -12.06
CA MET A 2 -8.21 -17.27 -12.87
C MET A 2 -8.33 -16.36 -14.09
N ASP A 3 -8.99 -16.86 -15.14
CA ASP A 3 -9.30 -16.07 -16.33
C ASP A 3 -10.51 -15.14 -16.09
N THR A 4 -10.92 -14.41 -17.12
CA THR A 4 -12.06 -13.48 -17.06
C THR A 4 -13.43 -14.19 -16.93
N GLU A 5 -13.48 -15.50 -17.14
CA GLU A 5 -14.68 -16.32 -16.97
C GLU A 5 -14.72 -17.02 -15.60
N GLY A 6 -13.68 -16.80 -14.77
CA GLY A 6 -13.57 -17.38 -13.42
C GLY A 6 -12.98 -18.80 -13.41
N LYS A 7 -12.41 -19.28 -14.52
CA LYS A 7 -11.74 -20.58 -14.60
C LYS A 7 -10.32 -20.50 -14.02
N ILE A 8 -9.97 -21.45 -13.18
CA ILE A 8 -8.63 -21.57 -12.59
C ILE A 8 -7.60 -21.86 -13.67
N LEU A 9 -6.52 -21.07 -13.69
CA LEU A 9 -5.42 -21.27 -14.63
C LEU A 9 -4.42 -22.32 -14.11
N ILE A 10 -4.01 -23.20 -15.03
CA ILE A 10 -2.98 -24.22 -14.78
C ILE A 10 -1.67 -23.75 -15.44
N GLY A 11 -0.57 -23.86 -14.74
CA GLY A 11 0.78 -23.57 -15.26
C GLY A 11 1.30 -24.71 -16.15
N GLU A 12 2.40 -24.44 -16.85
CA GLU A 12 3.10 -25.43 -17.70
C GLU A 12 3.59 -26.66 -16.90
N ASP A 13 3.70 -26.53 -15.58
CA ASP A 13 4.03 -27.59 -14.62
C ASP A 13 2.83 -28.45 -14.20
N GLY A 14 1.64 -28.17 -14.73
CA GLY A 14 0.40 -28.87 -14.38
C GLY A 14 -0.21 -28.46 -13.04
N LEU A 15 0.35 -27.46 -12.34
CA LEU A 15 -0.15 -27.00 -11.06
C LEU A 15 -1.02 -25.74 -11.21
N ILE A 16 -1.85 -25.47 -10.20
CA ILE A 16 -2.63 -24.21 -10.14
C ILE A 16 -1.67 -23.02 -10.18
N LYS A 17 -1.89 -22.13 -11.14
CA LYS A 17 -1.07 -20.93 -11.27
C LYS A 17 -1.33 -19.97 -10.12
N LEU A 18 -0.31 -19.71 -9.33
CA LEU A 18 -0.35 -18.78 -8.21
C LEU A 18 0.20 -17.40 -8.61
N ALA A 19 -0.21 -16.39 -7.88
CA ALA A 19 0.35 -15.05 -7.92
C ALA A 19 0.32 -14.46 -6.51
N ALA A 20 1.16 -13.44 -6.26
CA ALA A 20 1.06 -12.65 -5.04
C ALA A 20 -0.31 -11.96 -4.98
N ASP A 21 -0.87 -11.88 -3.79
CA ASP A 21 -2.19 -11.29 -3.50
C ASP A 21 -2.12 -9.78 -3.19
N GLY A 22 -0.92 -9.17 -3.39
CA GLY A 22 -0.68 -7.75 -3.17
C GLY A 22 -0.19 -7.43 -1.75
N HIS A 23 0.09 -6.14 -1.52
CA HIS A 23 0.67 -5.68 -0.25
C HIS A 23 -0.31 -5.72 0.93
N GLY A 24 -1.62 -5.66 0.66
CA GLY A 24 -2.65 -5.67 1.72
C GLY A 24 -2.66 -6.94 2.55
N GLY A 25 -2.24 -8.08 2.00
CA GLY A 25 -2.17 -9.38 2.69
C GLY A 25 -1.15 -9.43 3.83
N ILE A 26 -0.19 -8.50 3.88
CA ILE A 26 0.86 -8.50 4.91
C ILE A 26 0.29 -8.34 6.32
N TYR A 27 -0.72 -7.50 6.52
CA TYR A 27 -1.28 -7.21 7.84
C TYR A 27 -1.93 -8.44 8.44
N GLU A 28 -2.79 -9.09 7.67
CA GLU A 28 -3.44 -10.35 8.06
C GLU A 28 -2.42 -11.46 8.31
N SER A 29 -1.42 -11.57 7.45
CA SER A 29 -0.34 -12.56 7.55
C SER A 29 0.47 -12.37 8.84
N LEU A 30 0.85 -11.15 9.19
CA LEU A 30 1.59 -10.86 10.43
C LEU A 30 0.79 -11.25 11.67
N VAL A 31 -0.53 -11.03 11.67
CA VAL A 31 -1.40 -11.40 12.79
C VAL A 31 -1.60 -12.92 12.84
N LYS A 32 -1.98 -13.56 11.73
CA LYS A 32 -2.23 -15.01 11.66
C LYS A 32 -1.03 -15.86 12.03
N ASN A 33 0.16 -15.40 11.67
CA ASN A 33 1.41 -16.11 12.01
C ASN A 33 1.97 -15.74 13.39
N GLY A 34 1.23 -14.98 14.20
CA GLY A 34 1.64 -14.61 15.56
C GLY A 34 2.81 -13.63 15.64
N MET A 35 3.18 -13.00 14.51
CA MET A 35 4.32 -12.08 14.46
C MET A 35 4.07 -10.81 15.27
N THR A 36 2.87 -10.28 15.26
CA THR A 36 2.53 -9.10 16.09
C THR A 36 2.65 -9.40 17.58
N LYS A 37 2.23 -10.60 18.03
CA LYS A 37 2.44 -11.06 19.41
C LYS A 37 3.92 -11.10 19.77
N LYS A 38 4.74 -11.70 18.90
CA LYS A 38 6.20 -11.76 19.09
C LYS A 38 6.83 -10.38 19.15
N MET A 39 6.39 -9.46 18.29
CA MET A 39 6.83 -8.05 18.30
C MET A 39 6.53 -7.40 19.66
N ARG A 40 5.32 -7.59 20.20
CA ARG A 40 4.93 -7.10 21.53
C ARG A 40 5.83 -7.65 22.65
N GLU A 41 6.08 -8.95 22.65
CA GLU A 41 6.95 -9.62 23.62
C GLU A 41 8.38 -9.07 23.57
N MET A 42 8.84 -8.64 22.41
CA MET A 42 10.15 -8.00 22.19
C MET A 42 10.17 -6.50 22.47
N GLY A 43 9.04 -5.87 22.85
CA GLY A 43 8.93 -4.43 23.07
C GLY A 43 8.92 -3.59 21.80
N VAL A 44 8.64 -4.20 20.62
CA VAL A 44 8.50 -3.47 19.37
C VAL A 44 7.17 -2.72 19.34
N GLU A 45 7.22 -1.42 19.14
CA GLU A 45 6.03 -0.56 19.09
C GLU A 45 5.67 -0.15 17.65
N TRP A 46 6.69 -0.02 16.79
CA TRP A 46 6.53 0.48 15.43
C TRP A 46 7.16 -0.46 14.40
N VAL A 47 6.52 -0.55 13.23
CA VAL A 47 6.97 -1.36 12.09
C VAL A 47 6.99 -0.48 10.85
N PHE A 48 8.13 -0.47 10.16
CA PHE A 48 8.24 0.16 8.84
C PHE A 48 7.97 -0.88 7.76
N ILE A 49 7.11 -0.53 6.81
CA ILE A 49 6.79 -1.35 5.64
C ILE A 49 7.14 -0.54 4.39
N GLY A 50 8.09 -1.03 3.61
CA GLY A 50 8.60 -0.35 2.43
C GLY A 50 8.80 -1.27 1.24
N GLY A 51 8.84 -0.70 0.04
CA GLY A 51 9.17 -1.42 -1.19
C GLY A 51 10.66 -1.76 -1.27
N VAL A 52 10.98 -3.02 -1.55
CA VAL A 52 12.37 -3.48 -1.67
C VAL A 52 13.11 -2.85 -2.86
N ASP A 53 12.37 -2.41 -3.88
CA ASP A 53 12.93 -1.81 -5.09
C ASP A 53 13.42 -0.37 -4.88
N ASN A 54 13.01 0.29 -3.79
CA ASN A 54 13.44 1.63 -3.47
C ASN A 54 14.73 1.62 -2.65
N CYS A 55 15.87 1.63 -3.33
CA CYS A 55 17.20 1.64 -2.70
C CYS A 55 17.54 2.93 -1.94
N LEU A 56 16.77 4.00 -2.10
CA LEU A 56 16.96 5.29 -1.40
C LEU A 56 16.10 5.39 -0.14
N VAL A 57 15.33 4.38 0.19
CA VAL A 57 14.46 4.41 1.36
C VAL A 57 15.27 4.43 2.66
N LYS A 58 14.90 5.34 3.56
CA LYS A 58 15.37 5.32 4.96
C LYS A 58 14.37 4.52 5.78
N MET A 59 14.67 3.25 6.04
CA MET A 59 13.80 2.34 6.81
C MET A 59 13.63 2.80 8.25
N VAL A 60 14.70 3.29 8.89
CA VAL A 60 14.67 3.89 10.21
C VAL A 60 14.82 5.39 10.05
N ASP A 61 13.70 6.11 10.12
CA ASP A 61 13.70 7.56 10.02
C ASP A 61 13.16 8.16 11.31
N PRO A 62 14.05 8.73 12.15
CA PRO A 62 13.65 9.31 13.44
C PRO A 62 12.73 10.52 13.27
N VAL A 63 12.81 11.25 12.15
CA VAL A 63 11.93 12.38 11.87
C VAL A 63 10.51 11.90 11.64
N LEU A 64 10.31 10.88 10.76
CA LEU A 64 8.99 10.29 10.52
C LEU A 64 8.40 9.71 11.82
N MET A 65 9.21 9.03 12.60
CA MET A 65 8.81 8.49 13.90
C MET A 65 8.41 9.59 14.87
N GLY A 66 9.24 10.63 14.99
CA GLY A 66 8.98 11.79 15.87
C GLY A 66 7.69 12.50 15.50
N VAL A 67 7.43 12.72 14.20
CA VAL A 67 6.17 13.31 13.71
C VAL A 67 4.98 12.41 14.05
N ALA A 68 5.09 11.10 13.88
CA ALA A 68 4.01 10.17 14.21
C ALA A 68 3.65 10.22 15.70
N ILE A 69 4.65 10.28 16.56
CA ILE A 69 4.46 10.37 18.02
C ILE A 69 3.87 11.73 18.40
N ASP A 70 4.43 12.84 17.90
CA ASP A 70 3.97 14.21 18.20
C ASP A 70 2.50 14.41 17.79
N LYS A 71 2.13 13.90 16.60
CA LYS A 71 0.76 13.96 16.07
C LYS A 71 -0.17 12.90 16.65
N GLN A 72 0.32 12.01 17.50
CA GLN A 72 -0.45 10.92 18.11
C GLN A 72 -1.18 10.04 17.07
N VAL A 73 -0.57 9.86 15.89
CA VAL A 73 -1.11 9.00 14.84
C VAL A 73 -0.53 7.59 14.94
N THR A 74 -1.27 6.61 14.47
CA THR A 74 -0.86 5.19 14.49
C THR A 74 -0.32 4.72 13.16
N VAL A 75 -0.43 5.56 12.13
CA VAL A 75 0.09 5.34 10.77
C VAL A 75 0.65 6.66 10.26
N ALA A 76 1.84 6.62 9.69
CA ALA A 76 2.47 7.73 9.00
C ALA A 76 3.12 7.24 7.70
N CYS A 77 3.04 8.03 6.64
CA CYS A 77 3.57 7.67 5.34
C CYS A 77 4.46 8.82 4.81
N LYS A 78 5.44 8.46 3.99
CA LYS A 78 6.14 9.43 3.15
C LYS A 78 5.49 9.47 1.78
N SER A 79 5.42 10.66 1.21
CA SER A 79 5.02 10.91 -0.17
C SER A 79 6.14 11.59 -0.94
N VAL A 80 6.00 11.61 -2.25
CA VAL A 80 6.82 12.40 -3.17
C VAL A 80 5.87 13.09 -4.13
N VAL A 81 6.11 14.36 -4.39
CA VAL A 81 5.32 15.10 -5.37
C VAL A 81 5.56 14.53 -6.76
N LYS A 82 4.50 14.28 -7.52
CA LYS A 82 4.57 13.78 -8.90
C LYS A 82 5.36 14.73 -9.79
N ALA A 83 6.20 14.17 -10.65
CA ALA A 83 6.93 14.94 -11.65
C ALA A 83 6.02 15.44 -12.78
N ASN A 84 4.92 14.74 -13.08
CA ASN A 84 3.92 15.13 -14.06
C ASN A 84 2.57 14.43 -13.78
N PRO A 85 1.44 14.94 -14.34
CA PRO A 85 0.11 14.37 -14.11
C PRO A 85 -0.03 12.89 -14.49
N LYS A 86 0.70 12.44 -15.53
CA LYS A 86 0.58 11.10 -16.11
C LYS A 86 1.53 10.06 -15.50
N GLU A 87 2.23 10.42 -14.44
CA GLU A 87 3.07 9.49 -13.70
C GLU A 87 2.25 8.33 -13.11
N LYS A 88 2.68 7.09 -13.41
CA LYS A 88 1.96 5.86 -13.04
C LYS A 88 2.26 5.47 -11.58
N VAL A 89 1.64 6.16 -10.66
CA VAL A 89 1.79 5.94 -9.22
C VAL A 89 0.45 6.17 -8.52
N GLY A 90 0.17 5.42 -7.45
CA GLY A 90 -0.97 5.69 -6.58
C GLY A 90 -0.82 7.05 -5.91
N VAL A 91 -1.91 7.77 -5.73
CA VAL A 91 -1.90 9.13 -5.16
C VAL A 91 -2.72 9.20 -3.88
N PHE A 92 -2.21 9.94 -2.90
CA PHE A 92 -2.95 10.22 -1.68
C PHE A 92 -4.11 11.16 -1.94
N CYS A 93 -5.23 10.87 -1.31
CA CYS A 93 -6.40 11.72 -1.32
C CYS A 93 -7.18 11.62 0.00
N LYS A 94 -8.26 12.40 0.12
CA LYS A 94 -9.26 12.21 1.18
C LYS A 94 -10.57 11.76 0.55
N ARG A 95 -11.10 10.64 0.99
CA ARG A 95 -12.42 10.13 0.61
C ARG A 95 -13.31 10.14 1.83
N ASN A 96 -14.39 10.93 1.80
CA ASN A 96 -15.29 11.14 2.94
C ASN A 96 -14.54 11.56 4.23
N GLY A 97 -13.56 12.46 4.08
CA GLY A 97 -12.75 12.97 5.19
C GLY A 97 -11.66 12.01 5.71
N LYS A 98 -11.57 10.80 5.17
CA LYS A 98 -10.55 9.79 5.56
C LYS A 98 -9.43 9.71 4.53
N PRO A 99 -8.18 9.51 4.97
CA PRO A 99 -7.07 9.24 4.06
C PRO A 99 -7.37 8.02 3.18
N ASN A 100 -7.02 8.12 1.91
CA ASN A 100 -7.19 7.07 0.92
C ASN A 100 -6.07 7.17 -0.13
N VAL A 101 -5.91 6.14 -0.94
CA VAL A 101 -5.04 6.12 -2.12
C VAL A 101 -5.90 5.77 -3.33
N ILE A 102 -5.75 6.55 -4.40
CA ILE A 102 -6.34 6.21 -5.71
C ILE A 102 -5.21 5.64 -6.56
N GLU A 103 -5.38 4.43 -7.08
CA GLU A 103 -4.41 3.81 -7.96
C GLU A 103 -4.38 4.52 -9.33
N TYR A 104 -3.21 4.51 -9.97
CA TYR A 104 -3.03 5.14 -11.30
C TYR A 104 -3.94 4.53 -12.40
N THR A 105 -4.49 3.35 -12.16
CA THR A 105 -5.46 2.69 -13.06
C THR A 105 -6.89 3.13 -12.83
N GLU A 106 -7.16 3.86 -11.75
CA GLU A 106 -8.50 4.30 -11.34
C GLU A 106 -8.69 5.82 -11.46
N ILE A 107 -7.58 6.59 -11.39
CA ILE A 107 -7.63 8.04 -11.52
C ILE A 107 -7.97 8.40 -12.98
N THR A 108 -8.95 9.28 -13.16
CA THR A 108 -9.29 9.80 -14.50
C THR A 108 -8.27 10.85 -14.96
N ASP A 109 -8.15 11.06 -16.27
CA ASP A 109 -7.26 12.10 -16.81
C ASP A 109 -7.63 13.50 -16.28
N GLU A 110 -8.92 13.81 -16.15
CA GLU A 110 -9.42 15.05 -15.59
C GLU A 110 -8.97 15.24 -14.12
N MET A 111 -9.05 14.21 -13.30
CA MET A 111 -8.56 14.25 -11.94
C MET A 111 -7.04 14.38 -11.89
N ALA A 112 -6.32 13.64 -12.73
CA ALA A 112 -4.86 13.63 -12.75
C ALA A 112 -4.28 15.01 -13.14
N GLU A 113 -4.97 15.75 -14.01
CA GLU A 113 -4.56 17.06 -14.52
C GLU A 113 -5.14 18.24 -13.70
N SER A 114 -6.03 17.96 -12.73
CA SER A 114 -6.63 19.02 -11.91
C SER A 114 -5.59 19.68 -11.00
N THR A 115 -5.67 21.02 -10.91
CA THR A 115 -4.78 21.86 -10.09
C THR A 115 -5.57 22.70 -9.11
N ASP A 116 -4.88 23.14 -8.06
CA ASP A 116 -5.38 24.14 -7.13
C ASP A 116 -5.22 25.57 -7.67
N GLU A 117 -5.53 26.57 -6.87
CA GLU A 117 -5.42 27.99 -7.21
C GLU A 117 -3.97 28.46 -7.45
N ASN A 118 -2.97 27.69 -6.99
CA ASN A 118 -1.55 27.97 -7.18
C ASN A 118 -0.96 27.24 -8.40
N GLY A 119 -1.76 26.42 -9.10
CA GLY A 119 -1.32 25.60 -10.21
C GLY A 119 -0.67 24.27 -9.82
N GLU A 120 -0.70 23.91 -8.52
CA GLU A 120 -0.18 22.64 -8.02
C GLU A 120 -1.22 21.52 -8.23
N LEU A 121 -0.74 20.31 -8.55
CA LEU A 121 -1.63 19.15 -8.75
C LEU A 121 -2.43 18.83 -7.49
N LEU A 122 -3.75 18.77 -7.57
CA LEU A 122 -4.63 18.36 -6.47
C LEU A 122 -4.36 16.90 -6.03
N TYR A 123 -3.97 16.03 -6.95
CA TYR A 123 -3.58 14.65 -6.72
C TYR A 123 -2.08 14.47 -6.98
N GLY A 124 -1.27 15.37 -6.43
CA GLY A 124 0.17 15.43 -6.63
C GLY A 124 0.99 14.54 -5.70
N GLU A 125 0.46 14.17 -4.53
CA GLU A 125 1.22 13.41 -3.53
C GLU A 125 1.22 11.91 -3.82
N SER A 126 2.35 11.37 -4.26
CA SER A 126 2.52 9.97 -4.62
C SER A 126 2.67 9.06 -3.41
N HIS A 127 2.00 7.92 -3.42
CA HIS A 127 2.22 6.83 -2.48
C HIS A 127 3.40 5.97 -2.94
N ILE A 128 4.54 6.08 -2.25
CA ILE A 128 5.80 5.42 -2.62
C ILE A 128 6.12 4.19 -1.75
N LEU A 129 5.12 3.60 -1.11
CA LEU A 129 5.24 2.45 -0.21
C LEU A 129 6.32 2.68 0.89
N CYS A 130 6.27 3.82 1.53
CA CYS A 130 7.10 4.18 2.68
C CYS A 130 6.20 4.44 3.88
N ASN A 131 5.83 3.37 4.59
CA ASN A 131 4.78 3.41 5.59
C ASN A 131 5.30 3.00 6.96
N LEU A 132 4.99 3.78 7.98
CA LEU A 132 5.25 3.50 9.38
C LEU A 132 3.92 3.19 10.08
N PHE A 133 3.85 2.02 10.74
CA PHE A 133 2.66 1.57 11.47
C PHE A 133 3.01 1.29 12.92
N SER A 134 2.14 1.67 13.86
CA SER A 134 2.20 1.06 15.19
C SER A 134 1.76 -0.41 15.10
N VAL A 135 2.31 -1.27 15.97
CA VAL A 135 1.93 -2.69 16.03
C VAL A 135 0.42 -2.82 16.24
N GLY A 136 -0.18 -1.96 17.08
CA GLY A 136 -1.62 -1.95 17.29
C GLY A 136 -2.44 -1.57 16.04
N ALA A 137 -1.89 -0.75 15.11
CA ALA A 137 -2.54 -0.49 13.84
C ALA A 137 -2.55 -1.73 12.95
N ILE A 138 -1.42 -2.45 12.87
CA ILE A 138 -1.30 -3.71 12.13
C ILE A 138 -2.31 -4.74 12.65
N GLU A 139 -2.44 -4.88 13.98
CA GLU A 139 -3.38 -5.81 14.60
C GLU A 139 -4.83 -5.49 14.21
N ARG A 140 -5.21 -4.21 14.23
CA ARG A 140 -6.57 -3.78 13.80
C ARG A 140 -6.81 -4.05 12.32
N MET A 141 -5.82 -3.79 11.47
CA MET A 141 -5.92 -4.02 10.02
C MET A 141 -5.98 -5.52 9.71
N GLY A 142 -5.19 -6.33 10.39
CA GLY A 142 -5.18 -7.78 10.20
C GLY A 142 -6.46 -8.47 10.72
N ALA A 143 -7.15 -7.87 11.70
CA ALA A 143 -8.45 -8.35 12.18
C ALA A 143 -9.62 -8.00 11.25
N ASN A 144 -9.42 -7.02 10.35
CA ASN A 144 -10.42 -6.55 9.40
C ASN A 144 -9.84 -6.64 7.99
N PRO A 145 -9.95 -7.80 7.31
CA PRO A 145 -9.37 -8.00 5.99
C PRO A 145 -9.77 -6.90 5.01
N LEU A 146 -8.78 -6.41 4.27
CA LEU A 146 -9.01 -5.43 3.23
C LEU A 146 -9.77 -6.07 2.06
N PRO A 147 -10.67 -5.34 1.39
CA PRO A 147 -11.32 -5.85 0.18
C PRO A 147 -10.26 -6.09 -0.91
N TYR A 148 -10.45 -7.17 -1.66
CA TYR A 148 -9.57 -7.46 -2.80
C TYR A 148 -9.77 -6.43 -3.91
N HIS A 149 -8.64 -5.96 -4.43
CA HIS A 149 -8.59 -5.15 -5.64
C HIS A 149 -8.19 -6.04 -6.82
N VAL A 150 -9.05 -6.12 -7.85
CA VAL A 150 -8.82 -7.01 -8.98
C VAL A 150 -7.77 -6.41 -9.92
N ALA A 151 -6.66 -7.10 -10.13
CA ALA A 151 -5.63 -6.70 -11.06
C ALA A 151 -5.63 -7.62 -12.30
N TYR A 152 -5.83 -7.03 -13.48
CA TYR A 152 -5.75 -7.74 -14.76
C TYR A 152 -4.30 -7.82 -15.24
N LYS A 153 -3.78 -9.03 -15.44
CA LYS A 153 -2.41 -9.27 -15.88
C LYS A 153 -2.37 -10.33 -16.97
N LYS A 154 -1.47 -10.13 -17.94
CA LYS A 154 -1.18 -11.19 -18.92
C LYS A 154 -0.43 -12.33 -18.22
N ALA A 155 -0.87 -13.56 -18.40
CA ALA A 155 -0.24 -14.75 -17.84
C ALA A 155 -0.13 -15.82 -18.91
N LYS A 156 0.97 -16.60 -18.92
CA LYS A 156 1.07 -17.83 -19.71
C LYS A 156 0.43 -18.97 -18.92
N TYR A 157 -0.39 -19.79 -19.56
CA TYR A 157 -1.05 -20.95 -18.98
C TYR A 157 -1.33 -21.99 -20.08
N ILE A 158 -1.64 -23.21 -19.73
CA ILE A 158 -2.05 -24.32 -20.62
C ILE A 158 -3.54 -24.60 -20.44
#